data_38b02f855b67d76afa5b063c32510430
#
_entry.id   38b02f855b67d76afa5b063c32510430
#
_cell.length_a   1.000
_cell.length_b   1.000
_cell.length_c   1.000
_cell.angle_alpha   90.00
_cell.angle_beta   90.00
_cell.angle_gamma   90.00
#
_symmetry.space_group_name_H-M   'P 1'
#
loop_
_entity.id
_entity.type
_entity.pdbx_description
1 polymer ?
#
loop_
_entity_poly.entity_id
_entity_poly.type
_entity_poly.pdbx_seq_one_letter_code
_entity_poly.pdbx_strand_id
1 'polypeptide(L)'
;SQNQLAIPPTLSGTSFNLTLQQGITSILPGAATSTMGANGSILGPTLIFEKGTTVNIDVDNQLPEATTIHWHGMHLPSIMDGGPHSVIEPNTVWSPSFEIMNHASTMWYHPHLMHTTNKHVQMGIAGLIIIRDAEE
;
A
#
# COMPACT_ATOMS: atom_id res chain seq x y z
N SER A 1 -13.83 2.64 -27.87
CA SER A 1 -13.64 3.25 -26.55
C SER A 1 -12.17 3.38 -26.24
N GLN A 2 -11.80 4.44 -25.62
CA GLN A 2 -10.42 4.69 -25.26
C GLN A 2 -10.10 4.02 -23.92
N ASN A 3 -8.98 3.32 -23.88
CA ASN A 3 -8.46 2.80 -22.63
C ASN A 3 -7.85 3.96 -21.83
N GLN A 4 -8.54 4.38 -20.80
CA GLN A 4 -8.00 5.39 -19.90
C GLN A 4 -7.04 4.74 -18.93
N LEU A 5 -5.91 5.40 -18.69
CA LEU A 5 -5.02 5.00 -17.61
C LEU A 5 -5.78 5.11 -16.27
N ALA A 6 -5.84 4.01 -15.55
CA ALA A 6 -6.42 4.02 -14.22
C ALA A 6 -5.46 4.78 -13.29
N ILE A 7 -5.84 5.98 -12.88
CA ILE A 7 -5.09 6.75 -11.92
C ILE A 7 -5.55 6.31 -10.52
N PRO A 8 -4.66 5.78 -9.68
CA PRO A 8 -5.07 5.38 -8.33
C PRO A 8 -5.64 6.57 -7.56
N PRO A 9 -6.67 6.34 -6.74
CA PRO A 9 -7.22 7.41 -5.91
C PRO A 9 -6.20 7.91 -4.89
N THR A 10 -6.46 9.10 -4.36
CA THR A 10 -5.65 9.72 -3.32
C THR A 10 -6.45 9.72 -2.03
N LEU A 11 -5.85 9.23 -0.94
CA LEU A 11 -6.44 9.25 0.39
C LEU A 11 -5.65 10.20 1.28
N SER A 12 -6.35 10.97 2.10
CA SER A 12 -5.72 11.90 3.04
C SER A 12 -6.44 11.82 4.39
N GLY A 13 -5.83 12.43 5.41
CA GLY A 13 -6.38 12.42 6.76
C GLY A 13 -5.47 11.69 7.74
N THR A 14 -6.04 11.06 8.76
CA THR A 14 -5.29 10.33 9.78
C THR A 14 -5.72 8.86 9.91
N SER A 15 -6.78 8.45 9.26
CA SER A 15 -7.24 7.06 9.23
C SER A 15 -7.31 6.58 7.79
N PHE A 16 -6.68 5.44 7.52
CA PHE A 16 -6.60 4.87 6.18
C PHE A 16 -7.00 3.40 6.22
N ASN A 17 -7.67 2.94 5.18
CA ASN A 17 -8.01 1.54 5.00
C ASN A 17 -7.45 1.04 3.69
N LEU A 18 -6.64 -0.01 3.75
CA LEU A 18 -6.10 -0.68 2.57
C LEU A 18 -6.60 -2.12 2.55
N THR A 19 -7.44 -2.44 1.59
CA THR A 19 -7.90 -3.81 1.37
C THR A 19 -7.06 -4.42 0.25
N LEU A 20 -6.25 -5.41 0.60
CA LEU A 20 -5.41 -6.12 -0.37
C LEU A 20 -6.26 -7.20 -1.01
N GLN A 21 -6.39 -7.17 -2.32
CA GLN A 21 -7.35 -8.00 -3.03
C GLN A 21 -6.84 -8.43 -4.40
N GLN A 22 -7.41 -9.52 -4.88
CA GLN A 22 -7.20 -9.97 -6.25
C GLN A 22 -8.11 -9.20 -7.19
N GLY A 23 -7.67 -9.06 -8.42
CA GLY A 23 -8.47 -8.44 -9.46
C GLY A 23 -8.09 -8.99 -10.83
N ILE A 24 -8.79 -8.49 -11.83
CA ILE A 24 -8.48 -8.77 -13.23
C ILE A 24 -8.42 -7.44 -13.94
N THR A 25 -7.35 -7.21 -14.68
CA THR A 25 -7.24 -5.98 -15.47
C THR A 25 -6.67 -6.30 -16.84
N SER A 26 -7.00 -5.48 -17.81
CA SER A 26 -6.51 -5.62 -19.17
C SER A 26 -5.30 -4.70 -19.33
N ILE A 27 -4.11 -5.27 -19.20
CA ILE A 27 -2.86 -4.52 -19.37
C ILE A 27 -2.49 -4.45 -20.85
N LEU A 28 -2.75 -5.53 -21.59
CA LEU A 28 -2.53 -5.58 -23.02
C LEU A 28 -3.88 -5.64 -23.75
N PRO A 29 -4.01 -5.03 -24.94
CA PRO A 29 -5.26 -5.10 -25.70
C PRO A 29 -5.70 -6.54 -25.92
N GLY A 30 -6.93 -6.85 -25.56
CA GLY A 30 -7.54 -8.16 -25.79
C GLY A 30 -7.17 -9.23 -24.78
N ALA A 31 -6.37 -8.94 -23.76
CA ALA A 31 -5.97 -9.91 -22.75
C ALA A 31 -6.36 -9.47 -21.35
N ALA A 32 -7.05 -10.33 -20.60
CA ALA A 32 -7.31 -10.12 -19.18
C ALA A 32 -6.17 -10.76 -18.37
N THR A 33 -5.62 -10.02 -17.43
CA THR A 33 -4.50 -10.46 -16.60
C THR A 33 -4.91 -10.49 -15.15
N SER A 34 -4.62 -11.58 -14.44
CA SER A 34 -4.81 -11.65 -13.00
C SER A 34 -3.87 -10.68 -12.31
N THR A 35 -4.42 -9.86 -11.41
CA THR A 35 -3.68 -8.83 -10.71
C THR A 35 -3.98 -8.87 -9.23
N MET A 36 -3.22 -8.11 -8.45
CA MET A 36 -3.48 -7.84 -7.05
C MET A 36 -3.40 -6.33 -6.86
N GLY A 37 -4.09 -5.81 -5.88
CA GLY A 37 -4.05 -4.38 -5.59
C GLY A 37 -4.52 -4.08 -4.19
N ALA A 38 -4.33 -2.81 -3.78
CA ALA A 38 -4.89 -2.28 -2.55
C ALA A 38 -6.07 -1.39 -2.95
N ASN A 39 -7.26 -1.69 -2.42
CA ASN A 39 -8.50 -1.00 -2.73
C ASN A 39 -8.87 -0.97 -4.22
N GLY A 40 -8.34 -1.89 -5.01
CA GLY A 40 -8.62 -1.96 -6.44
C GLY A 40 -7.97 -3.17 -7.08
N SER A 41 -8.12 -3.27 -8.40
CA SER A 41 -7.62 -4.43 -9.17
C SER A 41 -6.11 -4.43 -9.34
N ILE A 42 -5.50 -3.27 -9.31
CA ILE A 42 -4.05 -3.11 -9.48
C ILE A 42 -3.61 -1.82 -8.81
N LEU A 43 -2.39 -1.84 -8.27
CA LEU A 43 -1.81 -0.73 -7.51
C LEU A 43 -2.65 -0.40 -6.27
N GLY A 44 -2.29 0.65 -5.58
CA GLY A 44 -3.00 1.12 -4.40
C GLY A 44 -3.14 2.63 -4.43
N PRO A 45 -3.98 3.17 -3.56
CA PRO A 45 -4.16 4.61 -3.47
C PRO A 45 -2.86 5.29 -3.04
N THR A 46 -2.71 6.54 -3.43
CA THR A 46 -1.66 7.41 -2.91
C THR A 46 -2.09 7.90 -1.54
N LEU A 47 -1.27 7.66 -0.53
CA LEU A 47 -1.53 8.09 0.84
C LEU A 47 -0.85 9.43 1.08
N ILE A 48 -1.61 10.41 1.55
CA ILE A 48 -1.07 11.73 1.87
C ILE A 48 -1.04 11.84 3.39
N PHE A 49 0.17 11.99 3.93
CA PHE A 49 0.41 12.16 5.36
C PHE A 49 0.85 13.59 5.64
N GLU A 50 0.37 14.15 6.75
CA GLU A 50 0.83 15.45 7.24
C GLU A 50 1.86 15.22 8.34
N LYS A 51 3.03 15.86 8.22
CA LYS A 51 4.07 15.80 9.26
C LYS A 51 3.53 16.27 10.60
N GLY A 52 3.89 15.57 11.65
CA GLY A 52 3.45 15.87 13.02
C GLY A 52 2.13 15.26 13.42
N THR A 53 1.44 14.58 12.48
CA THR A 53 0.20 13.86 12.81
C THR A 53 0.48 12.40 13.09
N THR A 54 -0.41 11.76 13.85
CA THR A 54 -0.39 10.31 14.05
C THR A 54 -1.42 9.68 13.12
N VAL A 55 -0.99 8.73 12.30
CA VAL A 55 -1.86 8.03 11.36
C VAL A 55 -2.13 6.61 11.84
N ASN A 56 -3.33 6.12 11.52
CA ASN A 56 -3.74 4.73 11.75
C ASN A 56 -4.07 4.13 10.40
N ILE A 57 -3.49 2.98 10.09
CA ILE A 57 -3.71 2.32 8.81
C ILE A 57 -4.18 0.89 9.08
N ASP A 58 -5.39 0.57 8.61
CA ASP A 58 -5.91 -0.79 8.67
C ASP A 58 -5.60 -1.48 7.34
N VAL A 59 -4.74 -2.49 7.38
CA VAL A 59 -4.39 -3.29 6.22
C VAL A 59 -5.15 -4.61 6.32
N ASP A 60 -6.19 -4.76 5.51
CA ASP A 60 -7.05 -5.93 5.49
C ASP A 60 -6.59 -6.86 4.36
N ASN A 61 -6.04 -8.01 4.71
CA ASN A 61 -5.53 -8.95 3.72
C ASN A 61 -6.65 -9.90 3.26
N GLN A 62 -7.21 -9.61 2.10
CA GLN A 62 -8.21 -10.44 1.43
C GLN A 62 -7.59 -11.30 0.32
N LEU A 63 -6.27 -11.42 0.29
CA LEU A 63 -5.59 -12.34 -0.61
C LEU A 63 -5.70 -13.78 -0.09
N PRO A 64 -5.55 -14.79 -0.95
CA PRO A 64 -5.56 -16.18 -0.51
C PRO A 64 -4.26 -16.61 0.16
N GLU A 65 -3.29 -15.73 0.29
CA GLU A 65 -1.98 -16.02 0.87
C GLU A 65 -1.53 -14.90 1.79
N ALA A 66 -0.59 -15.21 2.70
CA ALA A 66 -0.01 -14.23 3.60
C ALA A 66 0.82 -13.20 2.83
N THR A 67 0.89 -11.99 3.36
CA THR A 67 1.69 -10.92 2.79
C THR A 67 2.17 -9.97 3.88
N THR A 68 2.89 -8.94 3.49
CA THR A 68 3.28 -7.83 4.36
C THR A 68 3.07 -6.53 3.59
N ILE A 69 3.05 -5.40 4.30
CA ILE A 69 3.13 -4.08 3.68
C ILE A 69 4.22 -3.31 4.41
N HIS A 70 5.24 -2.92 3.67
CA HIS A 70 6.37 -2.13 4.17
C HIS A 70 6.24 -0.69 3.69
N TRP A 71 6.45 0.23 4.61
CA TRP A 71 6.40 1.67 4.33
C TRP A 71 7.81 2.15 4.03
N HIS A 72 8.21 2.05 2.77
CA HIS A 72 9.59 2.24 2.34
C HIS A 72 10.04 3.69 2.54
N GLY A 73 11.08 3.87 3.33
CA GLY A 73 11.66 5.19 3.61
C GLY A 73 11.09 5.90 4.84
N MET A 74 10.05 5.36 5.48
CA MET A 74 9.44 5.98 6.64
C MET A 74 10.28 5.76 7.90
N HIS A 75 10.35 6.79 8.75
CA HIS A 75 10.99 6.71 10.07
C HIS A 75 9.98 6.18 11.07
N LEU A 76 10.03 4.89 11.35
CA LEU A 76 9.05 4.19 12.19
C LEU A 76 9.73 3.25 13.18
N PRO A 77 9.05 2.93 14.31
CA PRO A 77 9.46 1.78 15.12
C PRO A 77 9.43 0.51 14.27
N SER A 78 10.38 -0.40 14.50
CA SER A 78 10.50 -1.61 13.70
C SER A 78 9.25 -2.48 13.69
N ILE A 79 8.48 -2.49 14.77
CA ILE A 79 7.25 -3.27 14.85
C ILE A 79 6.15 -2.74 13.90
N MET A 80 6.22 -1.48 13.51
CA MET A 80 5.24 -0.85 12.60
C MET A 80 5.72 -0.80 11.15
N ASP A 81 6.97 -1.17 10.90
CA ASP A 81 7.65 -0.98 9.63
C ASP A 81 7.15 -1.94 8.53
N GLY A 82 6.52 -3.05 8.92
CA GLY A 82 6.01 -4.00 7.94
C GLY A 82 7.10 -4.84 7.29
N GLY A 83 8.19 -5.09 8.01
CA GLY A 83 9.27 -5.95 7.53
C GLY A 83 8.85 -7.43 7.47
N PRO A 84 9.80 -8.32 7.12
CA PRO A 84 9.47 -9.75 6.90
C PRO A 84 8.87 -10.47 8.11
N HIS A 85 9.00 -9.89 9.30
CA HIS A 85 8.47 -10.48 10.53
C HIS A 85 7.04 -10.04 10.85
N SER A 86 6.48 -9.07 10.11
CA SER A 86 5.13 -8.55 10.34
C SER A 86 4.16 -9.13 9.31
N VAL A 87 4.01 -10.44 9.32
CA VAL A 87 3.18 -11.18 8.36
C VAL A 87 1.71 -10.94 8.63
N ILE A 88 0.96 -10.62 7.58
CA ILE A 88 -0.49 -10.46 7.61
C ILE A 88 -1.10 -11.71 6.97
N GLU A 89 -1.72 -12.56 7.78
CA GLU A 89 -2.35 -13.79 7.30
C GLU A 89 -3.63 -13.48 6.50
N PRO A 90 -4.07 -14.39 5.61
CA PRO A 90 -5.32 -14.20 4.89
C PRO A 90 -6.50 -13.96 5.85
N ASN A 91 -7.40 -13.06 5.47
CA ASN A 91 -8.59 -12.70 6.24
C ASN A 91 -8.30 -12.11 7.61
N THR A 92 -7.15 -11.49 7.77
CA THR A 92 -6.79 -10.75 8.99
C THR A 92 -6.48 -9.30 8.67
N VAL A 93 -6.54 -8.45 9.71
CA VAL A 93 -6.27 -7.03 9.60
C VAL A 93 -5.06 -6.69 10.46
N TRP A 94 -4.10 -5.97 9.88
CA TRP A 94 -2.97 -5.40 10.59
C TRP A 94 -3.16 -3.89 10.68
N SER A 95 -3.10 -3.35 11.88
CA SER A 95 -3.47 -1.96 12.14
C SER A 95 -2.32 -1.16 12.76
N PRO A 96 -1.25 -0.87 12.00
CA PRO A 96 -0.17 -0.04 12.51
C PRO A 96 -0.63 1.40 12.75
N SER A 97 -0.05 2.03 13.76
CA SER A 97 -0.27 3.43 14.07
C SER A 97 1.07 4.07 14.37
N PHE A 98 1.35 5.21 13.75
CA PHE A 98 2.63 5.87 13.93
C PHE A 98 2.55 7.37 13.66
N GLU A 99 3.46 8.13 14.29
CA GLU A 99 3.60 9.56 14.05
C GLU A 99 4.42 9.80 12.80
N ILE A 100 4.02 10.77 12.00
CA ILE A 100 4.74 11.15 10.79
C ILE A 100 5.87 12.10 11.16
N MET A 101 7.09 11.58 11.14
CA MET A 101 8.30 12.31 11.53
C MET A 101 9.18 12.71 10.36
N ASN A 102 8.92 12.16 9.18
CA ASN A 102 9.70 12.46 7.99
C ASN A 102 9.44 13.88 7.49
N HIS A 103 10.46 14.48 6.86
CA HIS A 103 10.27 15.72 6.12
C HIS A 103 9.41 15.50 4.89
N ALA A 104 8.90 16.59 4.30
CA ALA A 104 8.13 16.55 3.08
C ALA A 104 8.92 15.79 1.99
N SER A 105 8.29 14.77 1.42
CA SER A 105 8.95 13.86 0.48
C SER A 105 7.93 12.93 -0.16
N THR A 106 8.38 12.18 -1.17
CA THR A 106 7.59 11.13 -1.82
C THR A 106 8.26 9.79 -1.56
N MET A 107 7.48 8.85 -1.06
CA MET A 107 7.92 7.49 -0.76
C MET A 107 6.91 6.52 -1.31
N TRP A 108 7.01 5.23 -0.95
CA TRP A 108 6.06 4.24 -1.43
C TRP A 108 5.88 3.11 -0.43
N TYR A 109 4.81 2.34 -0.58
CA TYR A 109 4.57 1.15 0.22
C TYR A 109 4.46 -0.05 -0.71
N HIS A 110 4.89 -1.20 -0.20
CA HIS A 110 4.94 -2.44 -0.98
C HIS A 110 5.10 -3.65 -0.07
N PRO A 111 4.78 -4.86 -0.55
CA PRO A 111 5.05 -6.07 0.21
C PRO A 111 6.56 -6.27 0.43
N HIS A 112 6.90 -6.92 1.55
CA HIS A 112 8.29 -7.21 1.89
C HIS A 112 8.44 -8.60 2.51
N LEU A 113 7.59 -9.55 2.12
CA LEU A 113 7.66 -10.93 2.59
C LEU A 113 8.67 -11.72 1.75
N MET A 114 9.56 -12.45 2.43
CA MET A 114 10.54 -13.31 1.74
C MET A 114 9.83 -14.34 0.85
N HIS A 115 10.40 -14.59 -0.32
CA HIS A 115 9.94 -15.56 -1.33
C HIS A 115 8.67 -15.18 -2.10
N THR A 116 7.85 -14.25 -1.61
CA THR A 116 6.63 -13.84 -2.30
C THR A 116 6.59 -12.35 -2.65
N THR A 117 7.56 -11.56 -2.19
CA THR A 117 7.60 -10.12 -2.41
C THR A 117 7.51 -9.77 -3.89
N ASN A 118 8.33 -10.41 -4.71
CA ASN A 118 8.35 -10.17 -6.16
C ASN A 118 6.99 -10.44 -6.79
N LYS A 119 6.36 -11.55 -6.41
CA LYS A 119 5.05 -11.92 -6.95
C LYS A 119 4.02 -10.83 -6.66
N HIS A 120 3.92 -10.39 -5.39
CA HIS A 120 2.92 -9.41 -4.98
C HIS A 120 3.16 -8.05 -5.63
N VAL A 121 4.42 -7.59 -5.71
CA VAL A 121 4.76 -6.33 -6.37
C VAL A 121 4.49 -6.42 -7.87
N GLN A 122 4.91 -7.50 -8.52
CA GLN A 122 4.70 -7.70 -9.94
C GLN A 122 3.22 -7.77 -10.30
N MET A 123 2.39 -8.30 -9.41
CA MET A 123 0.94 -8.38 -9.62
C MET A 123 0.21 -7.09 -9.26
N GLY A 124 0.90 -6.08 -8.71
CA GLY A 124 0.37 -4.74 -8.62
C GLY A 124 0.13 -4.16 -7.23
N ILE A 125 0.59 -4.83 -6.14
CA ILE A 125 0.42 -4.26 -4.80
C ILE A 125 1.54 -3.27 -4.53
N ALA A 126 1.28 -2.00 -4.77
CA ALA A 126 2.19 -0.90 -4.47
C ALA A 126 1.44 0.42 -4.56
N GLY A 127 1.90 1.41 -3.82
CA GLY A 127 1.32 2.74 -3.88
C GLY A 127 2.31 3.79 -3.38
N LEU A 128 2.02 5.04 -3.66
CA LEU A 128 2.86 6.16 -3.26
C LEU A 128 2.44 6.68 -1.88
N ILE A 129 3.39 7.25 -1.18
CA ILE A 129 3.19 7.99 0.05
C ILE A 129 3.74 9.40 -0.19
N ILE A 130 2.91 10.40 -0.01
CA ILE A 130 3.33 11.80 -0.10
C ILE A 130 3.24 12.40 1.29
N ILE A 131 4.37 12.90 1.79
CA ILE A 131 4.43 13.57 3.08
C ILE A 131 4.45 15.08 2.83
N ARG A 132 3.51 15.78 3.45
CA ARG A 132 3.42 17.22 3.40
C ARG A 132 3.83 17.81 4.74
N ASP A 133 4.46 18.96 4.68
CA ASP A 133 4.80 19.74 5.86
C ASP A 133 4.31 21.17 5.63
N ALA A 134 3.35 21.59 6.43
CA ALA A 134 2.74 22.91 6.30
C ALA A 134 3.74 24.04 6.57
N GLU A 135 4.89 23.76 7.20
CA GLU A 135 5.93 24.74 7.48
C GLU A 135 7.00 24.83 6.38
N GLU A 136 6.92 24.00 5.37
CA GLU A 136 7.84 24.00 4.25
C GLU A 136 7.31 24.75 3.00
#